data_70b825f91af5a649de8a07821adbfe9c
#
_entry.id   70b825f91af5a649de8a07821adbfe9c
#
_cell.length_a   1.000
_cell.length_b   1.000
_cell.length_c   1.000
_cell.angle_alpha   90.00
_cell.angle_beta   90.00
_cell.angle_gamma   90.00
#
_symmetry.space_group_name_H-M   'P 1'
#
loop_
_entity.id
_entity.type
_entity.pdbx_description
1 polymer ?
#
loop_
_entity_poly.entity_id
_entity_poly.type
_entity_poly.pdbx_seq_one_letter_code
_entity_poly.pdbx_strand_id
1 'polypeptide(L)' 'MKKGARGNITKLLQEKLVSLGYNTNGVDGIFGTGTEKAVISFQKNNGLVVDGIVGQNTWRKLLNI' A
#
# COMPACT_ATOMS: atom_id res chain seq x y z
N MET A 1 6.55 0.97 -6.50
CA MET A 1 5.13 0.79 -6.86
C MET A 1 4.36 2.03 -6.42
N LYS A 2 3.58 2.57 -7.32
CA LYS A 2 2.85 3.81 -7.07
C LYS A 2 1.56 3.80 -7.88
N LYS A 3 0.78 4.87 -7.77
CA LYS A 3 -0.47 5.02 -8.53
C LYS A 3 -0.23 4.76 -10.01
N GLY A 4 -1.06 3.92 -10.60
CA GLY A 4 -0.93 3.45 -11.97
C GLY A 4 -0.39 2.03 -12.09
N ALA A 5 0.20 1.49 -11.03
CA ALA A 5 0.67 0.09 -11.04
C ALA A 5 -0.52 -0.87 -11.10
N ARG A 6 -0.33 -2.01 -11.73
CA ARG A 6 -1.38 -3.01 -11.93
C ARG A 6 -0.79 -4.41 -11.87
N GLY A 7 -1.62 -5.37 -11.47
CA GLY A 7 -1.24 -6.78 -11.51
C GLY A 7 -1.29 -7.44 -10.15
N ASN A 8 -0.74 -8.66 -10.09
CA ASN A 8 -0.84 -9.51 -8.89
C ASN A 8 -0.07 -8.93 -7.70
N ILE A 9 1.04 -8.27 -7.93
CA ILE A 9 1.83 -7.68 -6.84
C ILE A 9 1.04 -6.53 -6.21
N THR A 10 0.35 -5.73 -7.01
CA THR A 10 -0.53 -4.68 -6.50
C THR A 10 -1.67 -5.29 -5.68
N LYS A 11 -2.22 -6.40 -6.15
CA LYS A 11 -3.28 -7.10 -5.43
C LYS A 11 -2.80 -7.60 -4.06
N LEU A 12 -1.60 -8.18 -4.01
CA LEU A 12 -0.99 -8.60 -2.74
C LEU A 12 -0.80 -7.43 -1.79
N LEU A 13 -0.35 -6.29 -2.30
CA LEU A 13 -0.21 -5.07 -1.52
C LEU A 13 -1.55 -4.66 -0.91
N GLN A 14 -2.59 -4.64 -1.72
CA GLN A 14 -3.93 -4.27 -1.27
C GLN A 14 -4.44 -5.21 -0.20
N GLU A 15 -4.26 -6.52 -0.40
CA GLU A 15 -4.66 -7.52 0.59
C GLU A 15 -3.95 -7.31 1.92
N LYS A 16 -2.65 -7.03 1.88
CA LYS A 16 -1.88 -6.79 3.09
C LYS A 16 -2.34 -5.53 3.81
N LEU A 17 -2.55 -4.44 3.08
CA LEU A 17 -3.04 -3.19 3.64
C LEU A 17 -4.40 -3.37 4.31
N VAL A 18 -5.32 -4.06 3.63
CA VAL A 18 -6.65 -4.33 4.18
C VAL A 18 -6.55 -5.16 5.45
N SER A 19 -5.68 -6.18 5.47
CA SER A 19 -5.49 -7.04 6.65
C SER A 19 -4.97 -6.26 7.86
N LEU A 20 -4.27 -5.16 7.60
CA LEU A 20 -3.75 -4.28 8.65
C LEU A 20 -4.72 -3.16 9.03
N GLY A 21 -5.90 -3.13 8.42
CA GLY A 21 -6.93 -2.15 8.74
C GLY A 21 -6.93 -0.90 7.85
N TYR A 22 -6.18 -0.91 6.77
CA TYR A 22 -6.15 0.22 5.83
C TYR A 22 -7.07 -0.05 4.65
N ASN A 23 -8.02 0.86 4.42
CA ASN A 23 -9.01 0.70 3.36
C ASN A 23 -8.43 1.15 2.02
N THR A 24 -8.38 0.23 1.05
CA THR A 24 -7.87 0.50 -0.29
C THR A 24 -9.00 0.74 -1.30
N ASN A 25 -10.26 0.73 -0.84
CA ASN A 25 -11.45 0.79 -1.70
C ASN A 25 -11.58 -0.42 -2.61
N GLY A 26 -11.06 -1.55 -2.18
CA GLY A 26 -11.16 -2.81 -2.89
C GLY A 26 -9.81 -3.44 -3.19
N VAL A 27 -9.85 -4.71 -3.49
CA VAL A 27 -8.66 -5.50 -3.84
C VAL A 27 -8.84 -5.93 -5.30
N ASP A 28 -8.49 -5.02 -6.20
CA ASP A 28 -8.73 -5.19 -7.63
C ASP A 28 -7.43 -5.29 -8.46
N GLY A 29 -6.28 -5.20 -7.81
CA GLY A 29 -5.00 -5.26 -8.51
C GLY A 29 -4.63 -3.98 -9.22
N ILE A 30 -5.34 -2.89 -8.98
CA ILE A 30 -5.07 -1.59 -9.59
C ILE A 30 -4.71 -0.59 -8.50
N PHE A 31 -3.52 -0.02 -8.59
CA PHE A 31 -3.05 0.99 -7.63
C PHE A 31 -3.67 2.33 -8.04
N GLY A 32 -4.80 2.63 -7.47
CA GLY A 32 -5.51 3.87 -7.71
C GLY A 32 -5.45 4.78 -6.49
N THR A 33 -6.34 5.78 -6.46
CA THR A 33 -6.39 6.77 -5.39
C THR A 33 -6.64 6.14 -4.02
N GLY A 34 -7.54 5.15 -3.94
CA GLY A 34 -7.82 4.46 -2.67
C GLY A 34 -6.62 3.74 -2.11
N THR A 35 -5.88 3.02 -2.97
CA THR A 35 -4.66 2.33 -2.56
C THR A 35 -3.59 3.35 -2.15
N GLU A 36 -3.46 4.44 -2.90
CA GLU A 36 -2.50 5.49 -2.57
C GLU A 36 -2.77 6.08 -1.19
N LYS A 37 -4.02 6.39 -0.88
CA LYS A 37 -4.39 6.91 0.44
C LYS A 37 -4.07 5.91 1.56
N ALA A 38 -4.32 4.63 1.31
CA ALA A 38 -3.99 3.58 2.28
C ALA A 38 -2.48 3.50 2.51
N VAL A 39 -1.69 3.59 1.45
CA VAL A 39 -0.22 3.60 1.56
C VAL A 39 0.26 4.80 2.37
N ILE A 40 -0.29 5.98 2.09
CA ILE A 40 0.06 7.20 2.81
C ILE A 40 -0.23 7.04 4.31
N SER A 41 -1.41 6.54 4.66
CA SER A 41 -1.77 6.31 6.07
C SER A 41 -0.83 5.30 6.72
N PHE A 42 -0.51 4.22 6.03
CA PHE A 42 0.42 3.21 6.53
C PHE A 42 1.80 3.81 6.78
N GLN A 43 2.33 4.55 5.81
CA GLN A 43 3.64 5.19 5.93
C GLN A 43 3.68 6.15 7.12
N LYS A 44 2.64 6.96 7.27
CA LYS A 44 2.53 7.92 8.36
C LYS A 44 2.53 7.22 9.71
N ASN A 45 1.73 6.15 9.84
CA ASN A 45 1.60 5.44 11.10
C ASN A 45 2.85 4.64 11.47
N ASN A 46 3.72 4.37 10.52
CA ASN A 46 4.92 3.56 10.73
C ASN A 46 6.23 4.37 10.65
N GLY A 47 6.12 5.70 10.63
CA GLY A 47 7.30 6.57 10.65
C GLY A 47 8.13 6.51 9.38
N LEU A 48 7.53 6.17 8.26
CA LEU A 48 8.20 6.10 6.97
C LEU A 48 8.08 7.45 6.24
N VAL A 49 8.83 7.60 5.15
CA VAL A 49 8.64 8.74 4.24
C VAL A 49 7.24 8.65 3.66
N VAL A 50 6.45 9.71 3.81
CA VAL A 50 5.04 9.74 3.40
C VAL A 50 4.96 10.31 2.00
N ASP A 51 5.07 9.44 0.99
CA ASP A 51 5.08 9.85 -0.41
C ASP A 51 4.06 9.10 -1.28
N GLY A 52 3.35 8.12 -0.70
CA GLY A 52 2.39 7.31 -1.46
C GLY A 52 3.04 6.31 -2.40
N ILE A 53 4.35 6.16 -2.33
CA ILE A 53 5.11 5.26 -3.19
C ILE A 53 5.60 4.08 -2.34
N VAL A 54 5.31 2.86 -2.80
CA VAL A 54 5.74 1.65 -2.09
C VAL A 54 7.12 1.26 -2.60
N GLY A 55 8.12 1.79 -1.94
CA GLY A 55 9.50 1.42 -2.19
C GLY A 55 9.96 0.33 -1.24
N GLN A 56 11.28 0.12 -1.20
CA GLN A 56 11.89 -0.95 -0.41
C GLN A 56 11.56 -0.85 1.08
N ASN A 57 11.64 0.36 1.64
CA ASN A 57 11.39 0.55 3.08
C ASN A 57 9.92 0.27 3.43
N THR A 58 8.99 0.69 2.57
CA THR A 58 7.57 0.45 2.79
C THR A 58 7.27 -1.04 2.70
N TRP A 59 7.78 -1.74 1.68
CA TRP A 59 7.64 -3.18 1.55
C TRP A 59 8.20 -3.92 2.76
N ARG A 60 9.39 -3.54 3.18
CA ARG A 60 10.05 -4.18 4.33
C ARG A 60 9.18 -4.07 5.57
N LYS A 61 8.61 -2.90 5.81
CA LYS A 61 7.74 -2.70 6.96
C LYS A 61 6.46 -3.50 6.86
N LEU A 62 5.84 -3.53 5.67
CA LEU A 62 4.63 -4.30 5.43
C LEU A 62 4.84 -5.80 5.68
N LEU A 63 5.97 -6.33 5.23
CA LEU A 63 6.24 -7.76 5.31
C LEU A 63 6.70 -8.20 6.70
N ASN A 64 7.07 -7.28 7.58
CA ASN A 64 7.57 -7.59 8.92
C ASN A 64 6.54 -7.31 10.03
N ILE A 65 5.32 -7.05 9.66
CA ILE A 65 4.24 -6.82 10.63
C ILE A 65 3.46 -8.08 10.88
#